data_74702642392dc5fb3d72d92f134bf94d
#
_entry.id   74702642392dc5fb3d72d92f134bf94d
#
_cell.length_a   1.000
_cell.length_b   1.000
_cell.length_c   1.000
_cell.angle_alpha   90.00
_cell.angle_beta   90.00
_cell.angle_gamma   90.00
#
_symmetry.space_group_name_H-M   'P 1'
#
loop_
_entity.id
_entity.type
_entity.pdbx_description
1 polymer ?
#
loop_
_entity_poly.entity_id
_entity_poly.type
_entity_poly.pdbx_seq_one_letter_code
_entity_poly.pdbx_strand_id
1 'polypeptide(L)'
;MSTSIIIADDHPLILKGLNDFLLEKQFNVIASAKNGKEALTLINAHKPDIAILDIQMPMLTGLEVAEKCKTFNLDTKIIIITFEKSQDIYNKAKSLGIYGYILKEFAIAEIENCIASVLQETSYFSPELIEYLEIKETPDELKTLTDSEMKVFKLIAENKTAKEIASVLFISDRTVEKHKSNIRTKLKLESKANSIVLYAKEHEEFLSKYT
;
A
#
# COMPACT_ATOMS: atom_id res chain seq x y z
N MET A 1 1.69 33.85 -3.58
CA MET A 1 2.89 33.40 -2.84
C MET A 1 3.31 32.08 -3.46
N SER A 2 4.60 31.79 -3.61
CA SER A 2 5.02 30.49 -4.13
C SER A 2 4.92 29.44 -3.02
N THR A 3 4.38 28.26 -3.33
CA THR A 3 4.22 27.14 -2.38
C THR A 3 5.57 26.71 -1.83
N SER A 4 5.72 26.75 -0.52
CA SER A 4 6.95 26.37 0.18
C SER A 4 6.97 24.84 0.42
N ILE A 5 8.08 24.18 0.03
CA ILE A 5 8.21 22.73 0.11
C ILE A 5 9.46 22.36 0.92
N ILE A 6 9.32 21.39 1.80
CA ILE A 6 10.44 20.66 2.42
C ILE A 6 10.44 19.23 1.88
N ILE A 7 11.62 18.72 1.56
CA ILE A 7 11.82 17.34 1.09
C ILE A 7 12.68 16.55 2.07
N ALA A 8 12.42 15.25 2.25
CA ALA A 8 13.24 14.40 3.10
C ALA A 8 13.37 12.98 2.54
N ASP A 9 14.60 12.52 2.39
CA ASP A 9 14.97 11.18 1.96
C ASP A 9 16.38 10.87 2.45
N ASP A 10 16.65 9.68 2.94
CA ASP A 10 17.98 9.28 3.41
C ASP A 10 18.91 8.83 2.26
N HIS A 11 18.39 8.67 1.05
CA HIS A 11 19.15 8.35 -0.15
C HIS A 11 19.62 9.64 -0.87
N PRO A 12 20.90 9.98 -0.85
CA PRO A 12 21.39 11.27 -1.36
C PRO A 12 21.07 11.52 -2.84
N LEU A 13 21.07 10.47 -3.68
CA LEU A 13 20.78 10.59 -5.11
C LEU A 13 19.30 10.89 -5.36
N ILE A 14 18.39 10.25 -4.62
CA ILE A 14 16.96 10.48 -4.72
C ILE A 14 16.64 11.89 -4.23
N LEU A 15 17.16 12.26 -3.06
CA LEU A 15 16.97 13.58 -2.49
C LEU A 15 17.43 14.69 -3.44
N LYS A 16 18.63 14.52 -4.04
CA LYS A 16 19.15 15.45 -5.04
C LYS A 16 18.30 15.50 -6.30
N GLY A 17 17.97 14.34 -6.87
CA GLY A 17 17.15 14.26 -8.08
C GLY A 17 15.78 14.88 -7.91
N LEU A 18 15.10 14.64 -6.78
CA LEU A 18 13.82 15.24 -6.45
C LEU A 18 13.94 16.76 -6.27
N ASN A 19 14.99 17.22 -5.59
CA ASN A 19 15.25 18.66 -5.43
C ASN A 19 15.45 19.34 -6.77
N ASP A 20 16.33 18.80 -7.61
CA ASP A 20 16.67 19.39 -8.92
C ASP A 20 15.43 19.43 -9.83
N PHE A 21 14.62 18.36 -9.83
CA PHE A 21 13.37 18.30 -10.59
C PHE A 21 12.36 19.34 -10.11
N LEU A 22 12.13 19.46 -8.79
CA LEU A 22 11.19 20.43 -8.24
C LEU A 22 11.63 21.88 -8.54
N LEU A 23 12.92 22.16 -8.49
CA LEU A 23 13.47 23.48 -8.85
C LEU A 23 13.31 23.79 -10.35
N GLU A 24 13.54 22.80 -11.24
CA GLU A 24 13.29 22.92 -12.67
C GLU A 24 11.82 23.29 -12.97
N LYS A 25 10.90 22.69 -12.21
CA LYS A 25 9.45 22.97 -12.27
C LYS A 25 9.04 24.25 -11.51
N GLN A 26 10.01 25.05 -11.06
CA GLN A 26 9.78 26.32 -10.37
C GLN A 26 9.07 26.20 -9.01
N PHE A 27 9.09 25.04 -8.38
CA PHE A 27 8.65 24.89 -7.00
C PHE A 27 9.67 25.46 -6.03
N ASN A 28 9.20 26.04 -4.92
CA ASN A 28 10.04 26.66 -3.92
C ASN A 28 10.46 25.63 -2.83
N VAL A 29 11.53 24.89 -3.10
CA VAL A 29 12.12 23.98 -2.09
C VAL A 29 12.95 24.81 -1.10
N ILE A 30 12.45 24.97 0.12
CA ILE A 30 13.05 25.85 1.15
C ILE A 30 14.09 25.11 2.01
N ALA A 31 14.01 23.79 2.14
CA ALA A 31 14.98 22.97 2.87
C ALA A 31 14.88 21.49 2.47
N SER A 32 15.94 20.74 2.77
CA SER A 32 15.99 19.28 2.62
C SER A 32 16.57 18.61 3.86
N ALA A 33 16.09 17.40 4.17
CA ALA A 33 16.52 16.60 5.32
C ALA A 33 16.97 15.20 4.88
N LYS A 34 17.89 14.59 5.65
CA LYS A 34 18.41 13.24 5.38
C LYS A 34 17.90 12.18 6.37
N ASN A 35 17.02 12.57 7.27
CA ASN A 35 16.39 11.69 8.25
C ASN A 35 15.11 12.34 8.80
N GLY A 36 14.23 11.53 9.40
CA GLY A 36 12.94 12.01 9.85
C GLY A 36 12.99 13.00 11.02
N LYS A 37 14.02 12.93 11.88
CA LYS A 37 14.17 13.89 13.00
C LYS A 37 14.52 15.28 12.48
N GLU A 38 15.44 15.36 11.52
CA GLU A 38 15.79 16.61 10.83
C GLU A 38 14.58 17.17 10.08
N ALA A 39 13.84 16.31 9.34
CA ALA A 39 12.63 16.70 8.64
C ALA A 39 11.61 17.33 9.60
N LEU A 40 11.31 16.68 10.72
CA LEU A 40 10.38 17.22 11.72
C LEU A 40 10.85 18.57 12.30
N THR A 41 12.15 18.70 12.56
CA THR A 41 12.73 19.94 13.06
C THR A 41 12.54 21.08 12.06
N LEU A 42 12.83 20.85 10.79
CA LEU A 42 12.66 21.82 9.71
C LEU A 42 11.19 22.17 9.48
N ILE A 43 10.29 21.17 9.46
CA ILE A 43 8.85 21.39 9.32
C ILE A 43 8.32 22.28 10.45
N ASN A 44 8.70 22.00 11.70
CA ASN A 44 8.26 22.79 12.85
C ASN A 44 8.80 24.22 12.84
N ALA A 45 10.03 24.41 12.36
CA ALA A 45 10.67 25.71 12.30
C ALA A 45 10.13 26.60 11.17
N HIS A 46 9.93 26.02 9.99
CA HIS A 46 9.59 26.78 8.78
C HIS A 46 8.10 26.73 8.42
N LYS A 47 7.33 25.78 8.97
CA LYS A 47 5.89 25.57 8.68
C LYS A 47 5.59 25.64 7.19
N PRO A 48 6.20 24.75 6.38
CA PRO A 48 6.01 24.77 4.93
C PRO A 48 4.56 24.41 4.57
N ASP A 49 4.13 24.81 3.37
CA ASP A 49 2.83 24.39 2.83
C ASP A 49 2.77 22.87 2.61
N ILE A 50 3.89 22.29 2.12
CA ILE A 50 3.99 20.87 1.80
C ILE A 50 5.30 20.29 2.36
N ALA A 51 5.24 19.09 2.90
CA ALA A 51 6.42 18.27 3.19
C ALA A 51 6.34 16.95 2.41
N ILE A 52 7.36 16.67 1.59
CA ILE A 52 7.50 15.44 0.80
C ILE A 52 8.51 14.56 1.52
N LEU A 53 8.07 13.38 1.97
CA LEU A 53 8.83 12.53 2.88
C LEU A 53 8.94 11.10 2.35
N ASP A 54 10.14 10.52 2.41
CA ASP A 54 10.26 9.07 2.33
C ASP A 54 9.73 8.42 3.61
N ILE A 55 9.21 7.20 3.50
CA ILE A 55 8.81 6.40 4.67
C ILE A 55 10.03 5.90 5.42
N GLN A 56 10.96 5.27 4.71
CA GLN A 56 12.11 4.60 5.32
C GLN A 56 13.26 5.58 5.56
N MET A 57 13.21 6.28 6.66
CA MET A 57 14.30 7.18 7.08
C MET A 57 14.82 6.81 8.48
N PRO A 58 16.12 7.04 8.75
CA PRO A 58 16.67 6.90 10.09
C PRO A 58 16.01 7.84 11.11
N MET A 59 16.04 7.45 12.38
CA MET A 59 15.54 8.16 13.57
C MET A 59 14.02 8.26 13.66
N LEU A 60 13.33 8.71 12.61
CA LEU A 60 11.88 8.72 12.49
C LEU A 60 11.51 8.36 11.05
N THR A 61 10.54 7.49 10.89
CA THR A 61 9.92 7.21 9.59
C THR A 61 9.07 8.39 9.12
N GLY A 62 8.82 8.49 7.81
CA GLY A 62 7.95 9.54 7.28
C GLY A 62 6.54 9.52 7.87
N LEU A 63 6.01 8.33 8.20
CA LEU A 63 4.72 8.19 8.87
C LEU A 63 4.75 8.69 10.33
N GLU A 64 5.85 8.45 11.05
CA GLU A 64 6.02 9.00 12.40
C GLU A 64 6.18 10.53 12.39
N VAL A 65 6.84 11.08 11.37
CA VAL A 65 6.89 12.53 11.15
C VAL A 65 5.49 13.09 10.92
N ALA A 66 4.69 12.46 10.04
CA ALA A 66 3.31 12.86 9.77
C ALA A 66 2.43 12.79 11.04
N GLU A 67 2.56 11.73 11.85
CA GLU A 67 1.85 11.57 13.12
C GLU A 67 2.19 12.68 14.13
N LYS A 68 3.47 13.07 14.20
CA LYS A 68 3.92 14.18 15.04
C LYS A 68 3.43 15.54 14.52
N CYS A 69 3.43 15.76 13.20
CA CYS A 69 2.85 16.97 12.61
C CYS A 69 1.37 17.11 12.99
N LYS A 70 0.60 16.03 12.89
CA LYS A 70 -0.80 15.97 13.32
C LYS A 70 -0.96 16.27 14.82
N THR A 71 -0.13 15.66 15.67
CA THR A 71 -0.15 15.85 17.12
C THR A 71 0.17 17.31 17.52
N PHE A 72 1.07 17.95 16.78
CA PHE A 72 1.46 19.35 17.01
C PHE A 72 0.55 20.35 16.31
N ASN A 73 -0.53 19.89 15.65
CA ASN A 73 -1.46 20.71 14.86
C ASN A 73 -0.73 21.61 13.84
N LEU A 74 0.22 21.02 13.11
CA LEU A 74 0.89 21.72 12.01
C LEU A 74 0.05 21.59 10.74
N ASP A 75 -0.20 22.73 10.08
CA ASP A 75 -1.02 22.79 8.85
C ASP A 75 -0.29 22.29 7.58
N THR A 76 0.96 21.82 7.75
CA THR A 76 1.76 21.29 6.64
C THR A 76 1.12 20.05 6.03
N LYS A 77 0.85 20.08 4.73
CA LYS A 77 0.32 18.95 3.98
C LYS A 77 1.42 17.95 3.70
N ILE A 78 1.21 16.69 4.08
CA ILE A 78 2.22 15.65 3.93
C ILE A 78 1.98 14.86 2.63
N ILE A 79 3.04 14.70 1.84
CA ILE A 79 3.14 13.80 0.69
C ILE A 79 4.18 12.74 1.04
N ILE A 80 3.83 11.48 0.88
CA ILE A 80 4.76 10.36 1.00
C ILE A 80 5.26 9.95 -0.39
N ILE A 81 6.59 9.78 -0.53
CA ILE A 81 7.20 9.15 -1.71
C ILE A 81 8.00 7.95 -1.23
N THR A 82 7.68 6.73 -1.71
CA THR A 82 8.27 5.51 -1.18
C THR A 82 8.27 4.36 -2.20
N PHE A 83 9.09 3.33 -1.97
CA PHE A 83 8.99 2.04 -2.67
C PHE A 83 7.97 1.08 -2.03
N GLU A 84 7.42 1.42 -0.88
CA GLU A 84 6.50 0.54 -0.14
C GLU A 84 5.13 0.44 -0.80
N LYS A 85 4.68 -0.79 -1.04
CA LYS A 85 3.38 -1.14 -1.64
C LYS A 85 2.52 -1.96 -0.66
N SER A 86 2.62 -1.67 0.65
CA SER A 86 1.92 -2.40 1.70
C SER A 86 0.54 -1.81 1.96
N GLN A 87 -0.48 -2.68 2.04
CA GLN A 87 -1.85 -2.30 2.42
C GLN A 87 -1.91 -1.66 3.81
N ASP A 88 -1.15 -2.20 4.77
CA ASP A 88 -1.14 -1.67 6.14
C ASP A 88 -0.58 -0.25 6.19
N ILE A 89 0.50 -0.01 5.44
CA ILE A 89 1.12 1.31 5.33
C ILE A 89 0.17 2.30 4.64
N TYR A 90 -0.49 1.89 3.56
CA TYR A 90 -1.49 2.68 2.87
C TYR A 90 -2.66 3.05 3.80
N ASN A 91 -3.20 2.08 4.54
CA ASN A 91 -4.29 2.30 5.49
C ASN A 91 -3.86 3.25 6.62
N LYS A 92 -2.63 3.11 7.13
CA LYS A 92 -2.06 4.02 8.12
C LYS A 92 -1.92 5.43 7.55
N ALA A 93 -1.40 5.59 6.33
CA ALA A 93 -1.29 6.88 5.66
C ALA A 93 -2.66 7.58 5.55
N LYS A 94 -3.69 6.86 5.11
CA LYS A 94 -5.07 7.38 5.06
C LYS A 94 -5.60 7.81 6.44
N SER A 95 -5.38 7.00 7.47
CA SER A 95 -5.84 7.30 8.85
C SER A 95 -5.15 8.53 9.46
N LEU A 96 -3.91 8.80 9.05
CA LEU A 96 -3.18 10.00 9.45
C LEU A 96 -3.63 11.26 8.72
N GLY A 97 -4.39 11.12 7.62
CA GLY A 97 -4.82 12.23 6.78
C GLY A 97 -3.70 12.74 5.86
N ILE A 98 -2.82 11.85 5.42
CA ILE A 98 -1.77 12.17 4.45
C ILE A 98 -2.42 12.56 3.12
N TYR A 99 -1.99 13.68 2.54
CA TYR A 99 -2.56 14.24 1.33
C TYR A 99 -2.06 13.58 0.05
N GLY A 100 -0.82 13.07 0.02
CA GLY A 100 -0.25 12.42 -1.15
C GLY A 100 0.50 11.12 -0.82
N TYR A 101 0.37 10.11 -1.67
CA TYR A 101 1.16 8.88 -1.59
C TYR A 101 1.59 8.46 -3.00
N ILE A 102 2.87 8.55 -3.30
CA ILE A 102 3.46 8.29 -4.61
C ILE A 102 4.50 7.19 -4.48
N LEU A 103 4.51 6.28 -5.46
CA LEU A 103 5.58 5.30 -5.57
C LEU A 103 6.83 5.94 -6.19
N LYS A 104 8.02 5.69 -5.62
CA LYS A 104 9.30 6.27 -6.08
C LYS A 104 9.58 5.97 -7.56
N GLU A 105 9.13 4.83 -8.08
CA GLU A 105 9.27 4.46 -9.49
C GLU A 105 8.55 5.43 -10.44
N PHE A 106 7.48 6.08 -9.97
CA PHE A 106 6.65 6.98 -10.78
C PHE A 106 6.74 8.44 -10.32
N ALA A 107 7.57 8.74 -9.32
CA ALA A 107 7.62 10.06 -8.67
C ALA A 107 7.76 11.22 -9.67
N ILE A 108 8.67 11.12 -10.65
CA ILE A 108 8.91 12.17 -11.65
C ILE A 108 7.67 12.43 -12.51
N ALA A 109 6.91 11.39 -12.85
CA ALA A 109 5.70 11.53 -13.68
C ALA A 109 4.49 12.06 -12.90
N GLU A 110 4.44 11.79 -11.59
CA GLU A 110 3.24 12.02 -10.78
C GLU A 110 3.32 13.22 -9.84
N ILE A 111 4.53 13.66 -9.45
CA ILE A 111 4.70 14.64 -8.37
C ILE A 111 4.02 15.98 -8.65
N GLU A 112 4.02 16.46 -9.90
CA GLU A 112 3.36 17.72 -10.27
C GLU A 112 1.84 17.62 -10.09
N ASN A 113 1.24 16.51 -10.56
CA ASN A 113 -0.19 16.25 -10.40
C ASN A 113 -0.57 16.08 -8.92
N CYS A 114 0.29 15.41 -8.15
CA CYS A 114 0.09 15.26 -6.71
C CYS A 114 0.12 16.61 -5.99
N ILE A 115 1.14 17.43 -6.23
CA ILE A 115 1.24 18.77 -5.63
C ILE A 115 0.02 19.62 -6.01
N ALA A 116 -0.39 19.60 -7.28
CA ALA A 116 -1.57 20.34 -7.76
C ALA A 116 -2.85 19.91 -7.03
N SER A 117 -3.06 18.61 -6.86
CA SER A 117 -4.22 18.05 -6.12
C SER A 117 -4.17 18.45 -4.64
N VAL A 118 -3.01 18.32 -4.01
CA VAL A 118 -2.80 18.65 -2.60
C VAL A 118 -3.06 20.13 -2.32
N LEU A 119 -2.70 21.01 -3.24
CA LEU A 119 -2.98 22.46 -3.14
C LEU A 119 -4.49 22.76 -3.25
N GLN A 120 -5.24 21.91 -3.94
CA GLN A 120 -6.71 21.97 -4.00
C GLN A 120 -7.40 21.21 -2.87
N GLU A 121 -6.65 20.84 -1.82
CA GLU A 121 -7.14 20.05 -0.68
C GLU A 121 -7.70 18.66 -1.04
N THR A 122 -7.30 18.14 -2.18
CA THR A 122 -7.69 16.83 -2.66
C THR A 122 -6.53 15.85 -2.47
N SER A 123 -6.81 14.71 -1.85
CA SER A 123 -5.80 13.66 -1.67
C SER A 123 -5.45 13.00 -3.01
N TYR A 124 -4.17 12.73 -3.22
CA TYR A 124 -3.63 12.04 -4.38
C TYR A 124 -2.93 10.74 -3.97
N PHE A 125 -3.36 9.64 -4.52
CA PHE A 125 -2.72 8.33 -4.35
C PHE A 125 -2.34 7.80 -5.73
N SER A 126 -1.10 7.33 -5.88
CA SER A 126 -0.60 6.77 -7.14
C SER A 126 -1.58 5.75 -7.72
N PRO A 127 -2.04 5.90 -8.96
CA PRO A 127 -2.94 4.94 -9.59
C PRO A 127 -2.39 3.51 -9.57
N GLU A 128 -1.08 3.36 -9.79
CA GLU A 128 -0.39 2.06 -9.79
C GLU A 128 -0.37 1.43 -8.38
N LEU A 129 -0.33 2.25 -7.32
CA LEU A 129 -0.49 1.76 -5.96
C LEU A 129 -1.91 1.24 -5.73
N ILE A 130 -2.92 2.01 -6.14
CA ILE A 130 -4.32 1.61 -5.98
C ILE A 130 -4.59 0.31 -6.73
N GLU A 131 -4.21 0.22 -7.99
CA GLU A 131 -4.34 -1.01 -8.79
C GLU A 131 -3.64 -2.20 -8.11
N TYR A 132 -2.39 -2.00 -7.64
CA TYR A 132 -1.64 -3.04 -6.93
C TYR A 132 -2.34 -3.50 -5.65
N LEU A 133 -2.95 -2.59 -4.89
CA LEU A 133 -3.64 -2.90 -3.64
C LEU A 133 -5.01 -3.55 -3.90
N GLU A 134 -5.75 -3.11 -4.91
CA GLU A 134 -7.03 -3.72 -5.32
C GLU A 134 -6.84 -5.18 -5.73
N ILE A 135 -5.75 -5.50 -6.44
CA ILE A 135 -5.39 -6.88 -6.78
C ILE A 135 -5.07 -7.70 -5.51
N LYS A 136 -4.57 -7.07 -4.44
CA LYS A 136 -4.19 -7.73 -3.18
C LYS A 136 -5.30 -7.81 -2.13
N GLU A 137 -6.36 -7.04 -2.25
CA GLU A 137 -7.46 -7.17 -1.28
C GLU A 137 -8.11 -8.54 -1.38
N THR A 138 -8.25 -9.19 -0.23
CA THR A 138 -9.03 -10.43 -0.16
C THR A 138 -10.46 -10.11 -0.60
N PRO A 139 -10.97 -10.71 -1.68
CA PRO A 139 -12.35 -10.52 -2.09
C PRO A 139 -13.30 -10.78 -0.91
N ASP A 140 -14.32 -9.94 -0.76
CA ASP A 140 -15.22 -10.01 0.40
C ASP A 140 -15.86 -11.39 0.57
N GLU A 141 -16.13 -12.06 -0.53
CA GLU A 141 -16.64 -13.44 -0.53
C GLU A 141 -15.65 -14.40 0.14
N LEU A 142 -14.34 -14.22 -0.07
CA LEU A 142 -13.29 -15.09 0.47
C LEU A 142 -12.99 -14.82 1.94
N LYS A 143 -13.34 -13.66 2.49
CA LYS A 143 -13.16 -13.31 3.92
C LYS A 143 -13.93 -14.24 4.87
N THR A 144 -14.92 -14.96 4.36
CA THR A 144 -15.70 -15.93 5.15
C THR A 144 -14.98 -17.26 5.35
N LEU A 145 -13.93 -17.52 4.57
CA LEU A 145 -13.14 -18.74 4.67
C LEU A 145 -12.17 -18.68 5.86
N THR A 146 -12.02 -19.81 6.55
CA THR A 146 -10.96 -19.97 7.56
C THR A 146 -9.60 -20.18 6.87
N ASP A 147 -8.49 -19.99 7.60
CA ASP A 147 -7.13 -20.21 7.06
C ASP A 147 -6.95 -21.62 6.47
N SER A 148 -7.52 -22.63 7.11
CA SER A 148 -7.45 -24.01 6.61
C SER A 148 -8.26 -24.19 5.31
N GLU A 149 -9.43 -23.56 5.21
CA GLU A 149 -10.24 -23.56 4.00
C GLU A 149 -9.57 -22.77 2.88
N MET A 150 -8.94 -21.65 3.20
CA MET A 150 -8.19 -20.85 2.23
C MET A 150 -6.99 -21.62 1.66
N LYS A 151 -6.22 -22.33 2.52
CA LYS A 151 -5.13 -23.20 2.07
C LYS A 151 -5.60 -24.31 1.13
N VAL A 152 -6.73 -24.97 1.46
CA VAL A 152 -7.36 -25.96 0.57
C VAL A 152 -7.80 -25.31 -0.73
N PHE A 153 -8.41 -24.13 -0.67
CA PHE A 153 -8.92 -23.41 -1.83
C PHE A 153 -7.79 -22.97 -2.79
N LYS A 154 -6.65 -22.52 -2.26
CA LYS A 154 -5.43 -22.23 -3.03
C LYS A 154 -4.95 -23.47 -3.79
N LEU A 155 -4.85 -24.63 -3.14
CA LEU A 155 -4.40 -25.85 -3.78
C LEU A 155 -5.39 -26.38 -4.84
N ILE A 156 -6.68 -26.07 -4.69
CA ILE A 156 -7.68 -26.33 -5.75
C ILE A 156 -7.43 -25.44 -6.97
N ALA A 157 -7.11 -24.17 -6.79
CA ALA A 157 -6.74 -23.26 -7.89
C ALA A 157 -5.49 -23.77 -8.65
N GLU A 158 -4.56 -24.41 -7.94
CA GLU A 158 -3.40 -25.09 -8.53
C GLU A 158 -3.72 -26.43 -9.21
N ASN A 159 -5.01 -26.78 -9.38
CA ASN A 159 -5.50 -28.04 -9.94
C ASN A 159 -5.09 -29.32 -9.20
N LYS A 160 -4.77 -29.23 -7.89
CA LYS A 160 -4.44 -30.41 -7.11
C LYS A 160 -5.69 -31.25 -6.78
N THR A 161 -5.53 -32.55 -6.86
CA THR A 161 -6.54 -33.52 -6.44
C THR A 161 -6.70 -33.56 -4.92
N ALA A 162 -7.81 -34.10 -4.40
CA ALA A 162 -8.02 -34.22 -2.96
C ALA A 162 -6.89 -35.00 -2.25
N LYS A 163 -6.34 -36.04 -2.90
CA LYS A 163 -5.22 -36.81 -2.37
C LYS A 163 -3.93 -36.00 -2.29
N GLU A 164 -3.63 -35.23 -3.32
CA GLU A 164 -2.45 -34.35 -3.33
C GLU A 164 -2.59 -33.22 -2.27
N ILE A 165 -3.77 -32.63 -2.14
CA ILE A 165 -4.06 -31.64 -1.09
C ILE A 165 -3.87 -32.24 0.31
N ALA A 166 -4.42 -33.45 0.53
CA ALA A 166 -4.29 -34.18 1.79
C ALA A 166 -2.83 -34.42 2.14
N SER A 167 -2.02 -34.83 1.15
CA SER A 167 -0.58 -35.04 1.31
C SER A 167 0.18 -33.73 1.65
N VAL A 168 -0.11 -32.63 0.94
CA VAL A 168 0.54 -31.33 1.14
C VAL A 168 0.22 -30.73 2.50
N LEU A 169 -1.03 -30.85 2.95
CA LEU A 169 -1.49 -30.25 4.21
C LEU A 169 -1.41 -31.23 5.41
N PHE A 170 -0.91 -32.45 5.22
CA PHE A 170 -0.82 -33.49 6.25
C PHE A 170 -2.16 -33.78 6.93
N ILE A 171 -3.26 -33.86 6.17
CA ILE A 171 -4.61 -34.18 6.64
C ILE A 171 -5.19 -35.37 5.87
N SER A 172 -6.35 -35.88 6.28
CA SER A 172 -7.02 -36.95 5.55
C SER A 172 -7.79 -36.47 4.32
N ASP A 173 -7.95 -37.31 3.30
CA ASP A 173 -8.81 -37.03 2.13
C ASP A 173 -10.22 -36.63 2.57
N ARG A 174 -10.75 -37.28 3.59
CA ARG A 174 -12.06 -36.95 4.17
C ARG A 174 -12.11 -35.54 4.75
N THR A 175 -11.02 -35.08 5.35
CA THR A 175 -10.91 -33.70 5.85
C THR A 175 -10.90 -32.69 4.71
N VAL A 176 -10.18 -33.00 3.63
CA VAL A 176 -10.17 -32.16 2.41
C VAL A 176 -11.58 -32.03 1.83
N GLU A 177 -12.31 -33.15 1.67
CA GLU A 177 -13.68 -33.11 1.15
C GLU A 177 -14.64 -32.34 2.08
N LYS A 178 -14.44 -32.40 3.40
CA LYS A 178 -15.18 -31.56 4.35
C LYS A 178 -14.89 -30.08 4.13
N HIS A 179 -13.62 -29.69 3.97
CA HIS A 179 -13.27 -28.30 3.65
C HIS A 179 -13.87 -27.84 2.33
N LYS A 180 -13.81 -28.66 1.26
CA LYS A 180 -14.44 -28.36 -0.03
C LYS A 180 -15.96 -28.15 0.10
N SER A 181 -16.64 -28.96 0.92
CA SER A 181 -18.07 -28.78 1.21
C SER A 181 -18.34 -27.46 1.93
N ASN A 182 -17.57 -27.13 2.96
CA ASN A 182 -17.70 -25.88 3.71
C ASN A 182 -17.45 -24.67 2.82
N ILE A 183 -16.41 -24.70 1.97
CA ILE A 183 -16.07 -23.63 1.02
C ILE A 183 -17.26 -23.39 0.08
N ARG A 184 -17.84 -24.47 -0.52
CA ARG A 184 -19.03 -24.34 -1.39
C ARG A 184 -20.18 -23.66 -0.67
N THR A 185 -20.46 -24.06 0.57
CA THR A 185 -21.55 -23.48 1.38
C THR A 185 -21.30 -22.01 1.67
N LYS A 186 -20.10 -21.65 2.12
CA LYS A 186 -19.74 -20.26 2.48
C LYS A 186 -19.73 -19.34 1.25
N LEU A 187 -19.24 -19.81 0.12
CA LEU A 187 -19.19 -19.06 -1.14
C LEU A 187 -20.49 -19.18 -1.96
N LYS A 188 -21.53 -19.87 -1.44
CA LYS A 188 -22.83 -20.07 -2.12
C LYS A 188 -22.71 -20.64 -3.54
N LEU A 189 -21.73 -21.52 -3.75
CA LEU A 189 -21.50 -22.12 -5.07
C LEU A 189 -22.52 -23.20 -5.38
N GLU A 190 -22.87 -23.31 -6.66
CA GLU A 190 -23.75 -24.40 -7.14
C GLU A 190 -23.13 -25.78 -6.84
N SER A 191 -23.98 -26.77 -6.60
CA SER A 191 -23.57 -28.16 -6.31
C SER A 191 -23.02 -28.93 -7.53
N LYS A 192 -22.57 -28.24 -8.56
CA LYS A 192 -21.92 -28.84 -9.74
C LYS A 192 -20.49 -29.24 -9.43
N ALA A 193 -20.03 -30.35 -10.02
CA ALA A 193 -18.72 -30.94 -9.74
C ALA A 193 -17.53 -29.95 -9.87
N ASN A 194 -17.58 -29.06 -10.85
CA ASN A 194 -16.49 -28.15 -11.18
C ASN A 194 -16.68 -26.73 -10.64
N SER A 195 -17.79 -26.41 -9.96
CA SER A 195 -18.06 -25.01 -9.51
C SER A 195 -16.95 -24.43 -8.63
N ILE A 196 -16.45 -25.20 -7.68
CA ILE A 196 -15.36 -24.76 -6.79
C ILE A 196 -14.04 -24.58 -7.53
N VAL A 197 -13.76 -25.40 -8.55
CA VAL A 197 -12.52 -25.29 -9.35
C VAL A 197 -12.56 -24.04 -10.22
N LEU A 198 -13.70 -23.79 -10.89
CA LEU A 198 -13.89 -22.60 -11.72
C LEU A 198 -13.76 -21.32 -10.87
N TYR A 199 -14.45 -21.28 -9.74
CA TYR A 199 -14.40 -20.13 -8.85
C TYR A 199 -12.99 -19.92 -8.25
N ALA A 200 -12.26 -20.99 -7.93
CA ALA A 200 -10.88 -20.91 -7.50
C ALA A 200 -9.95 -20.36 -8.60
N LYS A 201 -10.22 -20.70 -9.86
CA LYS A 201 -9.48 -20.18 -11.02
C LYS A 201 -9.74 -18.69 -11.27
N GLU A 202 -10.96 -18.21 -11.07
CA GLU A 202 -11.30 -16.78 -11.15
C GLU A 202 -10.49 -15.95 -10.14
N HIS A 203 -10.14 -16.54 -8.99
CA HIS A 203 -9.35 -15.91 -7.93
C HIS A 203 -7.87 -16.38 -7.88
N GLU A 204 -7.38 -17.05 -8.94
CA GLU A 204 -6.05 -17.68 -8.95
C GLU A 204 -4.92 -16.67 -8.65
N GLU A 205 -5.01 -15.46 -9.19
CA GLU A 205 -4.01 -14.43 -8.97
C GLU A 205 -3.92 -14.02 -7.50
N PHE A 206 -5.04 -13.81 -6.84
CA PHE A 206 -5.10 -13.54 -5.40
C PHE A 206 -4.57 -14.75 -4.61
N LEU A 207 -5.08 -15.96 -4.90
CA LEU A 207 -4.72 -17.18 -4.17
C LEU A 207 -3.23 -17.55 -4.32
N SER A 208 -2.61 -17.24 -5.45
CA SER A 208 -1.16 -17.46 -5.64
C SER A 208 -0.30 -16.64 -4.67
N LYS A 209 -0.76 -15.45 -4.31
CA LYS A 209 -0.10 -14.50 -3.39
C LYS A 209 -0.45 -14.73 -1.91
N TYR A 210 -1.45 -15.56 -1.62
CA TYR A 210 -1.86 -15.88 -0.24
C TYR A 210 -0.80 -16.78 0.41
N THR A 211 -0.24 -16.35 1.53
CA THR A 211 0.85 -17.04 2.26
C THR A 211 0.33 -17.84 3.43
#